data_2fcdbead89476d0fd22ae47146547f60
#
_entry.id   2fcdbead89476d0fd22ae47146547f60
#
_cell.length_a   1.000
_cell.length_b   1.000
_cell.length_c   1.000
_cell.angle_alpha   90.00
_cell.angle_beta   90.00
_cell.angle_gamma   90.00
#
_symmetry.space_group_name_H-M   'P 1'
#
loop_
_entity.id
_entity.type
_entity.pdbx_description
1 polymer ?
#
loop_
_entity_poly.entity_id
_entity_poly.type
_entity_poly.pdbx_seq_one_letter_code
_entity_poly.pdbx_strand_id
1 'polypeptide(L)'
;MKVCLIVLMIVCLVGCGPARQQATPRPMTAQVTPPRFSDAAPHDQIGRLPLAHPVHGIDLSRFQTGVDWPVARRAGVNFAFIKATEGGDGFDPLFPSHWTGSKAAGVRRGAYHLYYHCRPAIQQARWFIAHVPRDAAALPPVLDMEWTPTSPTCRIRHPPQLIRAEAQVFLAAVARHYGQRPILYTTPDFYDDNEMWRLTGVDFWLRSVAAPVSQRYPGRLWTFWQYSGTGLVPGIAGKVDLDTFAGTAQAWASCAAAPR
;
A
#
# COMPACT_ATOMS: atom_id res chain seq x y z
N MET A 1 18.69 -34.88 -83.30
CA MET A 1 19.31 -34.25 -82.11
C MET A 1 18.24 -34.10 -81.00
N LYS A 2 18.27 -34.99 -80.05
CA LYS A 2 17.33 -34.94 -78.90
C LYS A 2 18.08 -34.36 -77.70
N VAL A 3 17.66 -33.20 -77.21
CA VAL A 3 18.22 -32.55 -76.05
C VAL A 3 17.45 -33.08 -74.82
N CYS A 4 18.18 -33.76 -73.94
CA CYS A 4 17.65 -34.28 -72.69
C CYS A 4 17.78 -33.20 -71.60
N LEU A 5 16.67 -32.68 -71.09
CA LEU A 5 16.64 -31.70 -70.00
C LEU A 5 16.64 -32.47 -68.62
N ILE A 6 17.74 -32.37 -67.91
CA ILE A 6 17.81 -32.91 -66.51
C ILE A 6 17.27 -31.86 -65.57
N VAL A 7 16.14 -32.15 -64.96
CA VAL A 7 15.56 -31.33 -63.86
C VAL A 7 16.17 -31.77 -62.53
N LEU A 8 16.96 -30.89 -61.95
CA LEU A 8 17.58 -31.11 -60.65
C LEU A 8 16.56 -30.74 -59.52
N MET A 9 16.00 -31.74 -58.82
CA MET A 9 15.14 -31.56 -57.69
C MET A 9 16.01 -31.27 -56.47
N ILE A 10 15.95 -30.02 -55.95
CA ILE A 10 16.54 -29.64 -54.67
C ILE A 10 15.55 -29.98 -53.58
N VAL A 11 15.84 -31.01 -52.78
CA VAL A 11 15.08 -31.38 -51.59
C VAL A 11 15.55 -30.50 -50.44
N CYS A 12 14.75 -29.49 -50.05
CA CYS A 12 14.96 -28.71 -48.83
C CYS A 12 14.55 -29.55 -47.62
N LEU A 13 15.53 -30.07 -46.90
CA LEU A 13 15.32 -30.66 -45.55
C LEU A 13 15.03 -29.54 -44.56
N VAL A 14 13.75 -29.33 -44.24
CA VAL A 14 13.33 -28.47 -43.15
C VAL A 14 13.59 -29.23 -41.84
N GLY A 15 14.67 -28.89 -41.14
CA GLY A 15 14.99 -29.42 -39.83
C GLY A 15 14.00 -28.88 -38.79
N CYS A 16 13.08 -29.72 -38.33
CA CYS A 16 12.29 -29.45 -37.12
C CYS A 16 13.20 -29.54 -35.91
N GLY A 17 13.80 -28.42 -35.51
CA GLY A 17 14.39 -28.27 -34.20
C GLY A 17 13.27 -28.19 -33.12
N PRO A 18 13.45 -28.79 -31.94
CA PRO A 18 12.45 -28.68 -30.88
C PRO A 18 12.23 -27.21 -30.53
N ALA A 19 11.00 -26.73 -30.67
CA ALA A 19 10.59 -25.40 -30.25
C ALA A 19 10.95 -25.25 -28.75
N ARG A 20 11.88 -24.36 -28.45
CA ARG A 20 12.18 -23.95 -27.11
C ARG A 20 10.88 -23.37 -26.50
N GLN A 21 10.18 -24.16 -25.70
CA GLN A 21 9.06 -23.68 -24.90
C GLN A 21 9.61 -22.54 -24.05
N GLN A 22 9.28 -21.31 -24.42
CA GLN A 22 9.45 -20.16 -23.52
C GLN A 22 8.60 -20.46 -22.29
N ALA A 23 9.27 -20.74 -21.17
CA ALA A 23 8.60 -20.87 -19.89
C ALA A 23 7.78 -19.58 -19.67
N THR A 24 6.45 -19.73 -19.68
CA THR A 24 5.56 -18.65 -19.28
C THR A 24 6.03 -18.20 -17.88
N PRO A 25 6.22 -16.88 -17.65
CA PRO A 25 6.59 -16.39 -16.33
C PRO A 25 5.57 -16.92 -15.34
N ARG A 26 6.00 -17.79 -14.44
CA ARG A 26 5.17 -18.27 -13.34
C ARG A 26 4.71 -17.00 -12.61
N PRO A 27 3.39 -16.78 -12.40
CA PRO A 27 2.96 -15.64 -11.61
C PRO A 27 3.73 -15.73 -10.29
N MET A 28 4.48 -14.66 -9.95
CA MET A 28 5.15 -14.56 -8.67
C MET A 28 4.05 -14.64 -7.62
N THR A 29 3.83 -15.84 -7.08
CA THR A 29 3.03 -15.99 -5.87
C THR A 29 3.69 -15.07 -4.87
N ALA A 30 2.94 -14.09 -4.37
CA ALA A 30 3.44 -13.13 -3.40
C ALA A 30 3.81 -13.91 -2.13
N GLN A 31 5.04 -14.44 -2.12
CA GLN A 31 5.54 -15.25 -1.02
C GLN A 31 5.64 -14.36 0.21
N VAL A 32 4.84 -14.67 1.22
CA VAL A 32 4.86 -13.98 2.50
C VAL A 32 6.14 -14.36 3.23
N THR A 33 6.91 -13.35 3.61
CA THR A 33 8.09 -13.52 4.47
C THR A 33 7.70 -13.16 5.90
N PRO A 34 7.90 -14.06 6.88
CA PRO A 34 7.62 -13.75 8.28
C PRO A 34 8.43 -12.55 8.78
N PRO A 35 7.87 -11.71 9.68
CA PRO A 35 8.55 -10.54 10.19
C PRO A 35 9.74 -10.92 11.09
N ARG A 36 10.85 -10.23 10.89
CA ARG A 36 12.04 -10.24 11.74
C ARG A 36 12.30 -8.82 12.24
N PHE A 37 11.23 -8.16 12.63
CA PHE A 37 11.25 -6.81 13.18
C PHE A 37 11.38 -6.87 14.70
N SER A 38 11.88 -5.81 15.29
CA SER A 38 11.72 -5.50 16.70
C SER A 38 11.00 -4.17 16.86
N ASP A 39 10.66 -3.85 18.09
CA ASP A 39 10.01 -2.60 18.46
C ASP A 39 10.82 -1.95 19.58
N ALA A 40 11.14 -0.67 19.44
CA ALA A 40 11.93 0.06 20.42
C ALA A 40 11.15 0.36 21.72
N ALA A 41 9.81 0.46 21.62
CA ALA A 41 8.93 0.74 22.74
C ALA A 41 7.56 0.03 22.56
N PRO A 42 7.54 -1.32 22.61
CA PRO A 42 6.31 -2.08 22.44
C PRO A 42 5.37 -1.78 23.61
N HIS A 43 4.07 -1.60 23.32
CA HIS A 43 3.08 -1.41 24.36
C HIS A 43 2.60 -2.76 24.90
N ASP A 44 2.55 -2.92 26.25
CA ASP A 44 2.24 -4.19 26.90
C ASP A 44 0.89 -4.79 26.47
N GLN A 45 -0.14 -3.96 26.28
CA GLN A 45 -1.46 -4.42 25.83
C GLN A 45 -1.49 -4.89 24.38
N ILE A 46 -0.55 -4.49 23.54
CA ILE A 46 -0.37 -4.99 22.19
C ILE A 46 0.40 -6.31 22.21
N GLY A 47 1.53 -6.33 22.92
CA GLY A 47 2.35 -7.52 23.10
C GLY A 47 2.63 -8.24 21.78
N ARG A 48 2.28 -9.52 21.73
CA ARG A 48 2.48 -10.38 20.56
C ARG A 48 1.26 -10.53 19.64
N LEU A 49 0.16 -9.81 19.89
CA LEU A 49 -1.08 -9.93 19.12
C LEU A 49 -0.89 -9.72 17.61
N PRO A 50 -0.06 -8.74 17.14
CA PRO A 50 0.17 -8.58 15.71
C PRO A 50 0.79 -9.81 15.03
N LEU A 51 1.54 -10.63 15.78
CA LEU A 51 2.19 -11.84 15.25
C LEU A 51 1.21 -12.99 14.94
N ALA A 52 -0.06 -12.87 15.36
CA ALA A 52 -1.12 -13.77 14.92
C ALA A 52 -1.48 -13.60 13.43
N HIS A 53 -1.08 -12.45 12.83
CA HIS A 53 -1.27 -12.16 11.43
C HIS A 53 0.03 -12.43 10.66
N PRO A 54 -0.03 -13.20 9.55
CA PRO A 54 1.19 -13.64 8.86
C PRO A 54 1.84 -12.55 7.98
N VAL A 55 1.11 -11.49 7.62
CA VAL A 55 1.56 -10.51 6.62
C VAL A 55 1.82 -9.17 7.28
N HIS A 56 3.09 -8.80 7.37
CA HIS A 56 3.52 -7.54 7.97
C HIS A 56 4.06 -6.57 6.93
N GLY A 57 3.95 -5.29 7.24
CA GLY A 57 4.41 -4.16 6.45
C GLY A 57 4.80 -2.98 7.32
N ILE A 58 4.99 -1.88 6.65
CA ILE A 58 5.38 -0.60 7.24
C ILE A 58 4.63 0.54 6.56
N ASP A 59 4.55 1.68 7.23
CA ASP A 59 4.28 2.93 6.54
C ASP A 59 5.41 3.94 6.78
N LEU A 60 5.63 4.80 5.77
CA LEU A 60 6.79 5.67 5.76
C LEU A 60 6.56 6.92 4.90
N SER A 61 7.44 7.90 5.13
CA SER A 61 7.44 9.18 4.44
C SER A 61 8.87 9.72 4.30
N ARG A 62 9.02 11.00 4.02
CA ARG A 62 10.32 11.71 3.94
C ARG A 62 11.21 11.56 5.18
N PHE A 63 10.67 11.07 6.29
CA PHE A 63 11.44 10.90 7.53
C PHE A 63 12.29 9.62 7.52
N GLN A 64 11.97 8.62 6.71
CA GLN A 64 12.75 7.40 6.53
C GLN A 64 13.67 7.54 5.32
N THR A 65 14.83 8.14 5.52
CA THR A 65 15.85 8.31 4.49
C THR A 65 16.72 7.05 4.33
N GLY A 66 17.18 6.78 3.10
CA GLY A 66 18.18 5.71 2.88
C GLY A 66 17.67 4.29 3.14
N VAL A 67 16.45 3.96 2.75
CA VAL A 67 15.88 2.62 2.92
C VAL A 67 16.55 1.60 1.99
N ASP A 68 17.15 0.55 2.56
CA ASP A 68 17.59 -0.65 1.84
C ASP A 68 16.40 -1.61 1.68
N TRP A 69 15.65 -1.43 0.59
CA TRP A 69 14.45 -2.21 0.31
C TRP A 69 14.69 -3.72 0.17
N PRO A 70 15.77 -4.20 -0.48
CA PRO A 70 16.12 -5.62 -0.49
C PRO A 70 16.33 -6.20 0.92
N VAL A 71 17.00 -5.49 1.81
CA VAL A 71 17.18 -5.92 3.21
C VAL A 71 15.84 -5.92 3.95
N ALA A 72 15.06 -4.85 3.85
CA ALA A 72 13.75 -4.73 4.47
C ALA A 72 12.79 -5.85 3.98
N ARG A 73 12.81 -6.17 2.68
CA ARG A 73 12.02 -7.28 2.14
C ARG A 73 12.40 -8.63 2.74
N ARG A 74 13.69 -8.92 2.85
CA ARG A 74 14.18 -10.16 3.49
C ARG A 74 13.86 -10.21 4.98
N ALA A 75 13.77 -9.07 5.65
CA ALA A 75 13.35 -8.94 7.03
C ALA A 75 11.85 -9.15 7.26
N GLY A 76 11.05 -9.25 6.21
CA GLY A 76 9.63 -9.55 6.31
C GLY A 76 8.70 -8.37 6.02
N VAL A 77 9.20 -7.27 5.43
CA VAL A 77 8.36 -6.22 4.86
C VAL A 77 7.70 -6.77 3.60
N ASN A 78 6.43 -7.15 3.70
CA ASN A 78 5.64 -7.67 2.59
C ASN A 78 4.92 -6.55 1.85
N PHE A 79 4.60 -5.47 2.54
CA PHE A 79 3.98 -4.28 1.97
C PHE A 79 4.49 -2.99 2.61
N ALA A 80 4.27 -1.87 1.91
CA ALA A 80 4.55 -0.55 2.43
C ALA A 80 3.47 0.44 1.97
N PHE A 81 2.96 1.25 2.89
CA PHE A 81 2.23 2.46 2.55
C PHE A 81 3.18 3.65 2.56
N ILE A 82 3.21 4.40 1.47
CA ILE A 82 4.20 5.44 1.20
C ILE A 82 3.48 6.78 1.06
N LYS A 83 3.85 7.76 1.89
CA LYS A 83 3.34 9.13 1.74
C LYS A 83 3.66 9.66 0.35
N ALA A 84 2.65 10.10 -0.36
CA ALA A 84 2.82 10.74 -1.66
C ALA A 84 2.56 12.23 -1.59
N THR A 85 1.44 12.61 -0.97
CA THR A 85 0.99 14.00 -0.96
C THR A 85 0.34 14.36 0.38
N GLU A 86 0.23 15.66 0.63
CA GLU A 86 -0.52 16.22 1.75
C GLU A 86 -1.19 17.54 1.35
N GLY A 87 -2.36 17.82 1.89
CA GLY A 87 -3.10 19.04 1.57
C GLY A 87 -3.34 19.22 0.08
N GLY A 88 -3.37 20.46 -0.41
CA GLY A 88 -3.62 20.77 -1.82
C GLY A 88 -2.37 20.98 -2.67
N ASP A 89 -1.17 20.95 -2.08
CA ASP A 89 0.09 21.38 -2.70
C ASP A 89 1.35 20.70 -2.13
N GLY A 90 1.22 19.93 -1.05
CA GLY A 90 2.35 19.19 -0.46
C GLY A 90 2.67 17.91 -1.22
N PHE A 91 3.95 17.69 -1.51
CA PHE A 91 4.48 16.48 -2.13
C PHE A 91 5.63 15.93 -1.30
N ASP A 92 5.64 14.63 -1.07
CA ASP A 92 6.73 13.97 -0.35
C ASP A 92 7.92 13.75 -1.30
N PRO A 93 9.07 14.39 -1.06
CA PRO A 93 10.20 14.33 -1.98
C PRO A 93 10.82 12.94 -2.10
N LEU A 94 10.60 12.05 -1.12
CA LEU A 94 11.10 10.67 -1.16
C LEU A 94 10.09 9.67 -1.76
N PHE A 95 8.86 10.10 -2.05
CA PHE A 95 7.85 9.24 -2.67
C PHE A 95 8.37 8.51 -3.92
N PRO A 96 9.00 9.17 -4.92
CA PRO A 96 9.46 8.50 -6.13
C PRO A 96 10.50 7.41 -5.85
N SER A 97 11.44 7.68 -4.94
CA SER A 97 12.50 6.71 -4.59
C SER A 97 11.94 5.52 -3.80
N HIS A 98 11.05 5.75 -2.83
CA HIS A 98 10.39 4.68 -2.09
C HIS A 98 9.46 3.86 -2.99
N TRP A 99 8.71 4.51 -3.88
CA TRP A 99 7.80 3.87 -4.83
C TRP A 99 8.52 2.92 -5.78
N THR A 100 9.64 3.36 -6.34
CA THR A 100 10.43 2.54 -7.27
C THR A 100 11.26 1.48 -6.55
N GLY A 101 11.89 1.83 -5.43
CA GLY A 101 12.73 0.92 -4.65
C GLY A 101 11.93 -0.24 -4.04
N SER A 102 10.78 0.03 -3.45
CA SER A 102 9.90 -1.01 -2.90
C SER A 102 9.44 -1.98 -3.98
N LYS A 103 9.02 -1.47 -5.15
CA LYS A 103 8.66 -2.31 -6.30
C LYS A 103 9.80 -3.20 -6.74
N ALA A 104 10.98 -2.63 -6.92
CA ALA A 104 12.16 -3.37 -7.38
C ALA A 104 12.55 -4.50 -6.40
N ALA A 105 12.33 -4.31 -5.10
CA ALA A 105 12.57 -5.32 -4.06
C ALA A 105 11.42 -6.34 -3.89
N GLY A 106 10.33 -6.23 -4.65
CA GLY A 106 9.17 -7.11 -4.53
C GLY A 106 8.31 -6.84 -3.28
N VAL A 107 8.38 -5.64 -2.72
CA VAL A 107 7.48 -5.15 -1.68
C VAL A 107 6.24 -4.58 -2.36
N ARG A 108 5.04 -5.06 -2.00
CA ARG A 108 3.80 -4.44 -2.47
C ARG A 108 3.64 -3.08 -1.82
N ARG A 109 3.21 -2.10 -2.60
CA ARG A 109 3.14 -0.73 -2.09
C ARG A 109 1.82 -0.05 -2.44
N GLY A 110 1.36 0.80 -1.52
CA GLY A 110 0.27 1.74 -1.71
C GLY A 110 0.74 3.15 -1.44
N ALA A 111 0.09 4.12 -2.08
CA ALA A 111 0.34 5.53 -1.81
C ALA A 111 -0.72 6.08 -0.87
N TYR A 112 -0.32 6.95 0.08
CA TYR A 112 -1.27 7.65 0.92
C TYR A 112 -1.19 9.16 0.79
N HIS A 113 -2.34 9.80 1.05
CA HIS A 113 -2.53 11.24 1.09
C HIS A 113 -2.91 11.67 2.51
N LEU A 114 -2.11 12.53 3.14
CA LEU A 114 -2.45 13.15 4.41
C LEU A 114 -3.42 14.33 4.17
N TYR A 115 -4.63 14.18 4.70
CA TYR A 115 -5.71 15.14 4.48
C TYR A 115 -5.59 16.38 5.36
N TYR A 116 -5.70 17.56 4.75
CA TYR A 116 -5.77 18.85 5.46
C TYR A 116 -7.18 19.41 5.44
N HIS A 117 -7.79 19.57 6.62
CA HIS A 117 -9.19 19.96 6.79
C HIS A 117 -9.49 21.40 6.35
N CYS A 118 -8.49 22.21 6.05
CA CYS A 118 -8.63 23.59 5.55
C CYS A 118 -8.56 23.71 4.01
N ARG A 119 -8.59 22.59 3.30
CA ARG A 119 -8.60 22.54 1.83
C ARG A 119 -9.74 21.65 1.33
N PRO A 120 -10.44 22.03 0.24
CA PRO A 120 -11.50 21.19 -0.32
C PRO A 120 -11.00 19.82 -0.76
N ALA A 121 -11.76 18.78 -0.47
CA ALA A 121 -11.40 17.40 -0.76
C ALA A 121 -11.13 17.13 -2.24
N ILE A 122 -11.89 17.76 -3.13
CA ILE A 122 -11.70 17.57 -4.57
C ILE A 122 -10.36 18.15 -5.07
N GLN A 123 -9.85 19.20 -4.46
CA GLN A 123 -8.52 19.75 -4.78
C GLN A 123 -7.43 18.77 -4.34
N GLN A 124 -7.54 18.25 -3.14
CA GLN A 124 -6.61 17.27 -2.59
C GLN A 124 -6.62 15.96 -3.39
N ALA A 125 -7.80 15.47 -3.78
CA ALA A 125 -7.92 14.29 -4.64
C ALA A 125 -7.27 14.50 -6.01
N ARG A 126 -7.45 15.66 -6.63
CA ARG A 126 -6.78 16.00 -7.90
C ARG A 126 -5.27 16.08 -7.76
N TRP A 127 -4.79 16.64 -6.64
CA TRP A 127 -3.36 16.71 -6.33
C TRP A 127 -2.76 15.32 -6.17
N PHE A 128 -3.39 14.45 -5.41
CA PHE A 128 -2.97 13.06 -5.27
C PHE A 128 -2.94 12.33 -6.63
N ILE A 129 -4.00 12.44 -7.41
CA ILE A 129 -4.13 11.80 -8.73
C ILE A 129 -3.05 12.29 -9.71
N ALA A 130 -2.66 13.55 -9.64
CA ALA A 130 -1.62 14.12 -10.51
C ALA A 130 -0.22 13.59 -10.19
N HIS A 131 0.04 13.12 -8.96
CA HIS A 131 1.37 12.74 -8.49
C HIS A 131 1.55 11.23 -8.28
N VAL A 132 0.48 10.46 -8.15
CA VAL A 132 0.56 9.02 -7.92
C VAL A 132 0.25 8.28 -9.22
N PRO A 133 1.21 7.51 -9.77
CA PRO A 133 1.00 6.79 -11.01
C PRO A 133 0.02 5.63 -10.84
N ARG A 134 -0.76 5.33 -11.87
CA ARG A 134 -1.53 4.10 -11.94
C ARG A 134 -0.59 2.91 -12.05
N ASP A 135 -0.80 1.93 -11.19
CA ASP A 135 -0.08 0.66 -11.22
C ASP A 135 -1.01 -0.45 -10.73
N ALA A 136 -1.37 -1.37 -11.62
CA ALA A 136 -2.29 -2.47 -11.29
C ALA A 136 -1.75 -3.42 -10.19
N ALA A 137 -0.43 -3.43 -9.98
CA ALA A 137 0.20 -4.20 -8.91
C ALA A 137 0.29 -3.44 -7.58
N ALA A 138 -0.10 -2.16 -7.53
CA ALA A 138 -0.13 -1.39 -6.30
C ALA A 138 -1.32 -1.80 -5.42
N LEU A 139 -1.16 -1.59 -4.12
CA LEU A 139 -2.27 -1.60 -3.17
C LEU A 139 -3.21 -0.43 -3.48
N PRO A 140 -4.48 -0.50 -3.05
CA PRO A 140 -5.42 0.60 -3.24
C PRO A 140 -4.90 1.91 -2.68
N PRO A 141 -5.33 3.06 -3.25
CA PRO A 141 -4.98 4.38 -2.74
C PRO A 141 -5.54 4.59 -1.33
N VAL A 142 -4.80 5.31 -0.50
CA VAL A 142 -5.16 5.56 0.89
C VAL A 142 -5.45 7.03 1.11
N LEU A 143 -6.57 7.30 1.77
CA LEU A 143 -6.88 8.59 2.40
C LEU A 143 -6.53 8.49 3.88
N ASP A 144 -5.56 9.28 4.33
CA ASP A 144 -5.14 9.39 5.71
C ASP A 144 -5.87 10.59 6.36
N MET A 145 -6.83 10.29 7.24
CA MET A 145 -7.62 11.29 7.97
C MET A 145 -7.37 11.21 9.46
N GLU A 146 -6.68 12.20 9.94
CA GLU A 146 -6.37 12.39 11.35
C GLU A 146 -6.38 13.88 11.72
N TRP A 147 -6.40 14.19 13.01
CA TRP A 147 -6.21 15.56 13.45
C TRP A 147 -4.74 15.98 13.24
N THR A 148 -4.55 17.20 12.77
CA THR A 148 -3.23 17.79 12.54
C THR A 148 -2.95 18.96 13.51
N PRO A 149 -2.95 18.73 14.86
CA PRO A 149 -2.88 19.81 15.83
C PRO A 149 -1.56 20.57 15.80
N THR A 150 -0.51 19.95 15.30
CA THR A 150 0.83 20.56 15.16
C THR A 150 1.04 21.29 13.84
N SER A 151 0.08 21.20 12.91
CA SER A 151 0.19 21.93 11.63
C SER A 151 0.25 23.44 11.89
N PRO A 152 1.21 24.16 11.31
CA PRO A 152 1.29 25.61 11.47
C PRO A 152 0.16 26.36 10.76
N THR A 153 -0.45 25.74 9.74
CA THR A 153 -1.39 26.39 8.83
C THR A 153 -2.80 25.80 8.81
N CYS A 154 -2.99 24.59 9.33
CA CYS A 154 -4.26 23.88 9.22
C CYS A 154 -4.59 23.10 10.50
N ARG A 155 -5.34 23.72 11.44
CA ARG A 155 -5.76 23.12 12.72
C ARG A 155 -7.28 23.13 12.89
N ILE A 156 -8.01 23.39 11.80
CA ILE A 156 -9.47 23.51 11.87
C ILE A 156 -10.12 22.16 12.14
N ARG A 157 -11.16 22.16 12.97
CA ARG A 157 -12.03 21.03 13.21
C ARG A 157 -13.43 21.38 12.72
N HIS A 158 -13.86 20.72 11.67
CA HIS A 158 -15.19 20.88 11.11
C HIS A 158 -16.20 19.95 11.82
N PRO A 159 -17.50 20.23 11.68
CA PRO A 159 -18.52 19.29 12.16
C PRO A 159 -18.37 17.89 11.50
N PRO A 160 -18.63 16.81 12.24
CA PRO A 160 -18.45 15.43 11.77
C PRO A 160 -19.11 15.12 10.43
N GLN A 161 -20.28 15.70 10.17
CA GLN A 161 -21.00 15.51 8.91
C GLN A 161 -20.23 16.05 7.72
N LEU A 162 -19.60 17.24 7.88
CA LEU A 162 -18.79 17.83 6.82
C LEU A 162 -17.49 17.02 6.60
N ILE A 163 -16.84 16.58 7.68
CA ILE A 163 -15.66 15.70 7.60
C ILE A 163 -15.97 14.45 6.77
N ARG A 164 -17.08 13.77 7.07
CA ARG A 164 -17.47 12.56 6.33
C ARG A 164 -17.86 12.85 4.88
N ALA A 165 -18.54 13.96 4.62
CA ALA A 165 -18.88 14.37 3.25
C ALA A 165 -17.63 14.66 2.41
N GLU A 166 -16.67 15.40 2.95
CA GLU A 166 -15.38 15.67 2.31
C GLU A 166 -14.58 14.37 2.09
N ALA A 167 -14.56 13.45 3.08
CA ALA A 167 -13.96 12.13 2.89
C ALA A 167 -14.55 11.38 1.70
N GLN A 168 -15.89 11.36 1.59
CA GLN A 168 -16.57 10.69 0.47
C GLN A 168 -16.23 11.32 -0.89
N VAL A 169 -16.09 12.64 -0.97
CA VAL A 169 -15.69 13.33 -2.20
C VAL A 169 -14.30 12.88 -2.65
N PHE A 170 -13.32 12.85 -1.74
CA PHE A 170 -11.97 12.38 -2.04
C PHE A 170 -11.97 10.90 -2.46
N LEU A 171 -12.56 10.05 -1.63
CA LEU A 171 -12.60 8.60 -1.85
C LEU A 171 -13.27 8.23 -3.17
N ALA A 172 -14.39 8.88 -3.51
CA ALA A 172 -15.08 8.66 -4.78
C ALA A 172 -14.23 9.08 -5.99
N ALA A 173 -13.51 10.20 -5.89
CA ALA A 173 -12.63 10.67 -6.97
C ALA A 173 -11.48 9.70 -7.23
N VAL A 174 -10.79 9.23 -6.17
CA VAL A 174 -9.67 8.30 -6.31
C VAL A 174 -10.13 6.91 -6.72
N ALA A 175 -11.26 6.41 -6.19
CA ALA A 175 -11.85 5.14 -6.61
C ALA A 175 -12.12 5.11 -8.12
N ARG A 176 -12.75 6.17 -8.64
CA ARG A 176 -13.03 6.30 -10.08
C ARG A 176 -11.76 6.36 -10.92
N HIS A 177 -10.72 7.06 -10.44
CA HIS A 177 -9.48 7.20 -11.19
C HIS A 177 -8.69 5.90 -11.23
N TYR A 178 -8.48 5.25 -10.07
CA TYR A 178 -7.64 4.05 -9.98
C TYR A 178 -8.39 2.74 -10.29
N GLY A 179 -9.71 2.76 -10.29
CA GLY A 179 -10.53 1.56 -10.48
C GLY A 179 -10.44 0.58 -9.30
N GLN A 180 -10.07 1.08 -8.11
CA GLN A 180 -9.88 0.29 -6.90
C GLN A 180 -10.70 0.88 -5.76
N ARG A 181 -11.17 0.02 -4.86
CA ARG A 181 -11.81 0.44 -3.61
C ARG A 181 -10.75 1.08 -2.71
N PRO A 182 -10.89 2.35 -2.32
CA PRO A 182 -9.88 3.04 -1.55
C PRO A 182 -9.86 2.57 -0.09
N ILE A 183 -8.73 2.81 0.57
CA ILE A 183 -8.52 2.56 1.99
C ILE A 183 -8.63 3.90 2.74
N LEU A 184 -9.27 3.87 3.90
CA LEU A 184 -9.29 4.98 4.85
C LEU A 184 -8.40 4.63 6.05
N TYR A 185 -7.30 5.36 6.22
CA TYR A 185 -6.54 5.35 7.46
C TYR A 185 -7.09 6.39 8.43
N THR A 186 -7.12 6.04 9.73
CA THR A 186 -7.54 6.98 10.77
C THR A 186 -6.99 6.61 12.14
N THR A 187 -6.88 7.63 13.01
CA THR A 187 -6.52 7.52 14.42
C THR A 187 -7.75 7.34 15.31
N PRO A 188 -7.59 6.83 16.55
CA PRO A 188 -8.72 6.57 17.45
C PRO A 188 -9.58 7.77 17.74
N ASP A 189 -8.96 8.89 18.12
CA ASP A 189 -9.64 10.14 18.44
C ASP A 189 -10.39 10.71 17.23
N PHE A 190 -9.76 10.71 16.06
CA PHE A 190 -10.40 11.18 14.84
C PHE A 190 -11.59 10.31 14.44
N TYR A 191 -11.46 8.99 14.58
CA TYR A 191 -12.53 8.03 14.29
C TYR A 191 -13.76 8.27 15.16
N ASP A 192 -13.55 8.47 16.47
CA ASP A 192 -14.62 8.70 17.45
C ASP A 192 -15.25 10.09 17.26
N ASP A 193 -14.43 11.15 17.20
CA ASP A 193 -14.89 12.54 17.04
C ASP A 193 -15.74 12.74 15.79
N ASN A 194 -15.45 12.03 14.72
CA ASN A 194 -16.09 12.22 13.42
C ASN A 194 -17.04 11.07 13.02
N GLU A 195 -17.32 10.13 13.92
CA GLU A 195 -18.22 8.98 13.67
C GLU A 195 -17.83 8.26 12.36
N MET A 196 -16.52 7.99 12.16
CA MET A 196 -16.02 7.45 10.90
C MET A 196 -16.57 6.06 10.58
N TRP A 197 -17.15 5.37 11.55
CA TRP A 197 -17.87 4.10 11.35
C TRP A 197 -19.08 4.22 10.42
N ARG A 198 -19.59 5.43 10.19
CA ARG A 198 -20.71 5.68 9.26
C ARG A 198 -20.29 5.68 7.80
N LEU A 199 -18.98 5.72 7.51
CA LEU A 199 -18.49 5.61 6.14
C LEU A 199 -18.63 4.18 5.62
N THR A 200 -19.14 4.06 4.41
CA THR A 200 -19.30 2.80 3.70
C THR A 200 -18.52 2.82 2.38
N GLY A 201 -18.31 1.64 1.78
CA GLY A 201 -17.61 1.57 0.49
C GLY A 201 -16.10 1.76 0.59
N VAL A 202 -15.51 1.70 1.78
CA VAL A 202 -14.07 1.82 2.02
C VAL A 202 -13.56 0.63 2.84
N ASP A 203 -12.29 0.31 2.69
CA ASP A 203 -11.57 -0.58 3.57
C ASP A 203 -10.86 0.26 4.64
N PHE A 204 -10.74 -0.25 5.87
CA PHE A 204 -10.14 0.49 6.96
C PHE A 204 -8.70 0.04 7.24
N TRP A 205 -7.81 1.01 7.38
CA TRP A 205 -6.50 0.87 8.01
C TRP A 205 -6.55 1.64 9.33
N LEU A 206 -6.54 0.93 10.44
CA LEU A 206 -6.78 1.49 11.76
C LEU A 206 -5.51 1.58 12.59
N ARG A 207 -5.25 2.76 13.15
CA ARG A 207 -4.16 2.94 14.11
C ARG A 207 -4.61 2.50 15.51
N SER A 208 -3.87 1.58 16.11
CA SER A 208 -4.06 1.20 17.51
C SER A 208 -2.74 0.71 18.10
N VAL A 209 -1.97 1.62 18.70
CA VAL A 209 -0.61 1.34 19.19
C VAL A 209 -0.55 1.13 20.72
N ALA A 210 -1.67 1.33 21.42
CA ALA A 210 -1.74 1.23 22.88
C ALA A 210 -2.81 0.25 23.38
N ALA A 211 -3.57 -0.37 22.48
CA ALA A 211 -4.58 -1.37 22.80
C ALA A 211 -4.82 -2.28 21.58
N PRO A 212 -5.38 -3.48 21.75
CA PRO A 212 -5.83 -4.31 20.65
C PRO A 212 -6.82 -3.55 19.76
N VAL A 213 -6.69 -3.70 18.44
CA VAL A 213 -7.58 -3.03 17.47
C VAL A 213 -9.05 -3.35 17.71
N SER A 214 -9.37 -4.57 18.10
CA SER A 214 -10.75 -4.99 18.45
C SER A 214 -11.31 -4.33 19.69
N GLN A 215 -10.45 -3.95 20.63
CA GLN A 215 -10.84 -3.20 21.82
C GLN A 215 -11.03 -1.71 21.49
N ARG A 216 -10.14 -1.16 20.65
CA ARG A 216 -10.18 0.27 20.33
C ARG A 216 -11.29 0.63 19.35
N TYR A 217 -11.64 -0.31 18.44
CA TYR A 217 -12.69 -0.16 17.42
C TYR A 217 -13.67 -1.34 17.50
N PRO A 218 -14.52 -1.42 18.53
CA PRO A 218 -15.39 -2.58 18.74
C PRO A 218 -16.30 -2.85 17.54
N GLY A 219 -16.30 -4.10 17.07
CA GLY A 219 -17.15 -4.54 15.96
C GLY A 219 -16.75 -4.01 14.57
N ARG A 220 -15.72 -3.18 14.45
CA ARG A 220 -15.26 -2.69 13.15
C ARG A 220 -14.40 -3.74 12.45
N LEU A 221 -14.78 -4.08 11.22
CA LEU A 221 -13.90 -4.83 10.32
C LEU A 221 -12.80 -3.90 9.82
N TRP A 222 -11.60 -4.41 9.79
CA TRP A 222 -10.42 -3.71 9.32
C TRP A 222 -9.61 -4.56 8.34
N THR A 223 -8.84 -3.91 7.49
CA THR A 223 -7.99 -4.57 6.49
C THR A 223 -6.52 -4.48 6.88
N PHE A 224 -6.12 -3.33 7.42
CA PHE A 224 -4.77 -3.10 7.95
C PHE A 224 -4.84 -2.52 9.35
N TRP A 225 -3.83 -2.85 10.15
CA TRP A 225 -3.66 -2.36 11.51
C TRP A 225 -2.25 -1.82 11.70
N GLN A 226 -2.12 -0.50 11.96
CA GLN A 226 -0.88 0.10 12.43
C GLN A 226 -0.78 -0.12 13.94
N TYR A 227 0.15 -1.01 14.34
CA TYR A 227 0.24 -1.49 15.72
C TYR A 227 1.42 -0.93 16.50
N SER A 228 2.37 -0.25 15.85
CA SER A 228 3.49 0.44 16.50
C SER A 228 3.93 1.66 15.69
N GLY A 229 4.39 2.69 16.39
CA GLY A 229 5.09 3.86 15.82
C GLY A 229 6.59 3.86 16.11
N THR A 230 7.14 2.75 16.63
CA THR A 230 8.53 2.67 17.11
C THR A 230 9.27 1.43 16.63
N GLY A 231 8.82 0.86 15.51
CA GLY A 231 9.40 -0.34 14.92
C GLY A 231 10.86 -0.14 14.49
N LEU A 232 11.62 -1.22 14.62
CA LEU A 232 13.02 -1.31 14.15
C LEU A 232 13.10 -2.42 13.11
N VAL A 233 13.28 -2.02 11.86
CA VAL A 233 13.27 -2.92 10.70
C VAL A 233 14.66 -2.94 10.06
N PRO A 234 15.30 -4.11 9.91
CA PRO A 234 16.54 -4.21 9.17
C PRO A 234 16.45 -3.57 7.78
N GLY A 235 17.40 -2.71 7.44
CA GLY A 235 17.40 -1.96 6.18
C GLY A 235 16.74 -0.58 6.26
N ILE A 236 16.20 -0.20 7.44
CA ILE A 236 15.65 1.14 7.68
C ILE A 236 16.39 1.77 8.85
N ALA A 237 16.90 2.97 8.64
CA ALA A 237 17.54 3.73 9.70
C ALA A 237 16.50 4.37 10.62
N GLY A 238 16.63 4.13 11.94
CA GLY A 238 15.72 4.70 12.93
C GLY A 238 14.40 3.96 13.05
N LYS A 239 13.40 4.66 13.57
CA LYS A 239 12.06 4.12 13.82
C LYS A 239 11.17 4.24 12.58
N VAL A 240 10.29 3.27 12.43
CA VAL A 240 9.28 3.24 11.37
C VAL A 240 7.98 2.67 11.92
N ASP A 241 6.86 3.06 11.36
CA ASP A 241 5.56 2.52 11.73
C ASP A 241 5.42 1.07 11.24
N LEU A 242 4.86 0.21 12.11
CA LEU A 242 4.65 -1.21 11.83
C LEU A 242 3.18 -1.52 11.64
N ASP A 243 2.92 -2.27 10.56
CA ASP A 243 1.59 -2.64 10.12
C ASP A 243 1.41 -4.14 9.96
N THR A 244 0.16 -4.58 10.04
CA THR A 244 -0.22 -5.94 9.66
C THR A 244 -1.51 -5.96 8.85
N PHE A 245 -1.64 -6.98 8.00
CA PHE A 245 -2.84 -7.26 7.21
C PHE A 245 -3.73 -8.26 7.94
N ALA A 246 -5.04 -8.02 7.98
CA ALA A 246 -6.02 -8.84 8.70
C ALA A 246 -6.19 -10.26 8.15
N GLY A 247 -5.87 -10.48 6.87
CA GLY A 247 -6.12 -11.75 6.19
C GLY A 247 -5.00 -12.77 6.32
N THR A 248 -5.25 -13.94 5.76
CA THR A 248 -4.26 -15.04 5.67
C THR A 248 -3.21 -14.74 4.58
N ALA A 249 -2.11 -15.50 4.59
CA ALA A 249 -1.12 -15.48 3.50
C ALA A 249 -1.74 -15.82 2.13
N GLN A 250 -2.72 -16.74 2.11
CA GLN A 250 -3.46 -17.08 0.88
C GLN A 250 -4.33 -15.92 0.39
N ALA A 251 -5.05 -15.24 1.29
CA ALA A 251 -5.83 -14.05 0.95
C ALA A 251 -4.93 -12.94 0.42
N TRP A 252 -3.76 -12.74 1.01
CA TRP A 252 -2.74 -11.79 0.52
C TRP A 252 -2.28 -12.11 -0.90
N ALA A 253 -1.97 -13.38 -1.18
CA ALA A 253 -1.57 -13.83 -2.51
C ALA A 253 -2.68 -13.60 -3.55
N SER A 254 -3.95 -13.88 -3.18
CA SER A 254 -5.11 -13.66 -4.05
C SER A 254 -5.37 -12.18 -4.33
N CYS A 255 -5.22 -11.31 -3.34
CA CYS A 255 -5.28 -9.85 -3.54
C CYS A 255 -4.19 -9.33 -4.49
N ALA A 256 -3.09 -10.07 -4.66
CA ALA A 256 -2.02 -9.74 -5.60
C ALA A 256 -2.32 -10.17 -7.04
N ALA A 257 -3.18 -11.16 -7.24
CA ALA A 257 -3.42 -11.79 -8.53
C ALA A 257 -4.68 -11.30 -9.25
N ALA A 258 -5.59 -10.64 -8.55
CA ALA A 258 -6.85 -10.19 -9.13
C ALA A 258 -6.73 -8.79 -9.75
N PRO A 259 -6.96 -8.62 -11.05
CA PRO A 259 -7.37 -7.31 -11.58
C PRO A 259 -8.73 -6.99 -10.95
N ARG A 260 -8.80 -5.97 -10.14
CA ARG A 260 -10.04 -5.44 -9.54
C ARG A 260 -10.62 -4.35 -10.40
#